data_aa99ce3e31a8768d9b79b5012585d16b
#
_entry.id   aa99ce3e31a8768d9b79b5012585d16b
#
_cell.length_a   1.000
_cell.length_b   1.000
_cell.length_c   1.000
_cell.angle_alpha   90.00
_cell.angle_beta   90.00
_cell.angle_gamma   90.00
#
_symmetry.space_group_name_H-M   'P 1'
#
loop_
_entity.id
_entity.type
_entity.pdbx_description
1 polymer ?
#
loop_
_entity_poly.entity_id
_entity_poly.type
_entity_poly.pdbx_seq_one_letter_code
_entity_poly.pdbx_strand_id
1 'polypeptide(L)'
;MRPRPTVLFDLDGTLTDSRPGITACIRHALDRLGHACPDDEALAIYIGPPLRGTLSTLLDTSDPALIETALGHYRRRYDTVGLFENRVYDEIPAMLDALARRGHAMAVATAKTRHAATRIVEHFGLAGHFTAVYGAEPGGRFDAKIDLLAHLIESGVIRAEQAVMVGDRASDIVAAKINGIRSIGALWGYGEPGELAAAGADVLCETPPALLDFLTRD
;
A
#
# COMPACT_ATOMS: atom_id res chain seq x y z
N MET A 1 20.81 18.21 16.92
CA MET A 1 19.55 17.44 16.79
C MET A 1 19.83 16.27 15.85
N ARG A 2 19.38 15.07 16.19
CA ARG A 2 19.43 13.95 15.25
C ARG A 2 18.53 14.27 14.06
N PRO A 3 18.95 13.96 12.82
CA PRO A 3 18.06 14.14 11.67
C PRO A 3 16.80 13.30 11.89
N ARG A 4 15.65 13.87 11.58
CA ARG A 4 14.36 13.15 11.65
C ARG A 4 14.30 12.12 10.54
N PRO A 5 13.76 10.92 10.81
CA PRO A 5 13.67 9.91 9.77
C PRO A 5 12.70 10.35 8.67
N THR A 6 13.01 9.96 7.43
CA THR A 6 12.06 9.98 6.33
C THR A 6 11.02 8.90 6.55
N VAL A 7 9.75 9.26 6.53
CA VAL A 7 8.65 8.30 6.73
C VAL A 7 8.10 7.86 5.37
N LEU A 8 8.24 6.58 5.08
CA LEU A 8 7.68 5.93 3.90
C LEU A 8 6.35 5.30 4.29
N PHE A 9 5.29 5.63 3.60
CA PHE A 9 3.96 5.07 3.84
C PHE A 9 3.54 4.15 2.71
N ASP A 10 3.02 2.97 3.02
CA ASP A 10 2.16 2.30 2.06
C ASP A 10 0.87 3.10 1.84
N LEU A 11 0.10 2.74 0.82
CA LEU A 11 -1.11 3.45 0.44
C LEU A 11 -2.37 2.68 0.86
N ASP A 12 -2.59 1.51 0.24
CA ASP A 12 -3.80 0.71 0.44
C ASP A 12 -3.76 0.02 1.81
N GLY A 13 -4.74 0.27 2.67
CA GLY A 13 -4.78 -0.25 4.04
C GLY A 13 -3.97 0.58 5.05
N THR A 14 -3.12 1.50 4.59
CA THR A 14 -2.30 2.34 5.47
C THR A 14 -2.76 3.80 5.49
N LEU A 15 -2.82 4.45 4.34
CA LEU A 15 -3.33 5.82 4.19
C LEU A 15 -4.80 5.84 3.80
N THR A 16 -5.23 4.86 3.00
CA THR A 16 -6.58 4.79 2.45
C THR A 16 -7.21 3.41 2.56
N ASP A 17 -8.52 3.37 2.76
CA ASP A 17 -9.35 2.16 2.69
C ASP A 17 -9.85 1.99 1.25
N SER A 18 -9.06 1.31 0.44
CA SER A 18 -9.34 1.03 -0.98
C SER A 18 -10.17 -0.24 -1.20
N ARG A 19 -10.57 -0.92 -0.13
CA ARG A 19 -11.35 -2.18 -0.19
C ARG A 19 -12.57 -2.08 -1.11
N PRO A 20 -13.44 -1.07 -1.00
CA PRO A 20 -14.64 -0.99 -1.84
C PRO A 20 -14.32 -1.01 -3.33
N GLY A 21 -13.34 -0.23 -3.77
CA GLY A 21 -12.96 -0.13 -5.17
C GLY A 21 -12.29 -1.39 -5.72
N ILE A 22 -11.41 -2.01 -4.92
CA ILE A 22 -10.69 -3.23 -5.33
C ILE A 22 -11.67 -4.40 -5.42
N THR A 23 -12.51 -4.63 -4.41
CA THR A 23 -13.49 -5.73 -4.41
C THR A 23 -14.52 -5.58 -5.53
N ALA A 24 -15.03 -4.36 -5.75
CA ALA A 24 -15.94 -4.07 -6.85
C ALA A 24 -15.29 -4.31 -8.23
N CYS A 25 -13.99 -4.04 -8.40
CA CYS A 25 -13.27 -4.31 -9.65
C CYS A 25 -13.00 -5.79 -9.86
N ILE A 26 -12.68 -6.55 -8.80
CA ILE A 26 -12.56 -8.01 -8.86
C ILE A 26 -13.91 -8.60 -9.27
N ARG A 27 -15.00 -8.23 -8.58
CA ARG A 27 -16.35 -8.67 -8.92
C ARG A 27 -16.70 -8.39 -10.37
N HIS A 28 -16.47 -7.16 -10.83
CA HIS A 28 -16.69 -6.79 -12.24
C HIS A 28 -15.91 -7.69 -13.21
N ALA A 29 -14.66 -8.01 -12.92
CA ALA A 29 -13.86 -8.86 -13.79
C ALA A 29 -14.40 -10.29 -13.86
N LEU A 30 -14.81 -10.87 -12.71
CA LEU A 30 -15.41 -12.22 -12.64
C LEU A 30 -16.77 -12.25 -13.34
N ASP A 31 -17.64 -11.28 -13.10
CA ASP A 31 -18.97 -11.17 -13.73
C ASP A 31 -18.86 -11.10 -15.26
N ARG A 32 -17.88 -10.36 -15.79
CA ARG A 32 -17.63 -10.26 -17.24
C ARG A 32 -17.22 -11.58 -17.88
N LEU A 33 -16.71 -12.51 -17.09
CA LEU A 33 -16.30 -13.84 -17.51
C LEU A 33 -17.33 -14.92 -17.15
N GLY A 34 -18.46 -14.55 -16.50
CA GLY A 34 -19.51 -15.49 -16.07
C GLY A 34 -19.11 -16.36 -14.88
N HIS A 35 -18.08 -15.95 -14.10
CA HIS A 35 -17.64 -16.64 -12.91
C HIS A 35 -18.35 -16.13 -11.65
N ALA A 36 -18.64 -17.04 -10.72
CA ALA A 36 -19.16 -16.69 -9.41
C ALA A 36 -18.12 -15.84 -8.64
N CYS A 37 -18.58 -14.81 -7.94
CA CYS A 37 -17.75 -13.97 -7.12
C CYS A 37 -18.03 -14.23 -5.64
N PRO A 38 -17.02 -14.41 -4.79
CA PRO A 38 -17.18 -14.39 -3.33
C PRO A 38 -17.77 -13.06 -2.84
N ASP A 39 -18.25 -13.04 -1.62
CA ASP A 39 -18.68 -11.78 -0.97
C ASP A 39 -17.50 -10.87 -0.66
N ASP A 40 -17.78 -9.62 -0.25
CA ASP A 40 -16.75 -8.62 0.00
C ASP A 40 -15.84 -8.96 1.18
N GLU A 41 -16.33 -9.72 2.15
CA GLU A 41 -15.56 -10.15 3.31
C GLU A 41 -14.51 -11.20 2.88
N ALA A 42 -14.93 -12.20 2.09
CA ALA A 42 -14.02 -13.20 1.53
C ALA A 42 -13.02 -12.61 0.53
N LEU A 43 -13.37 -11.49 -0.14
CA LEU A 43 -12.45 -10.79 -1.04
C LEU A 43 -11.38 -9.96 -0.31
N ALA A 44 -11.55 -9.67 0.98
CA ALA A 44 -10.62 -8.80 1.72
C ALA A 44 -9.19 -9.36 1.76
N ILE A 45 -9.02 -10.68 1.82
CA ILE A 45 -7.70 -11.33 1.84
C ILE A 45 -6.88 -11.11 0.57
N TYR A 46 -7.54 -10.74 -0.53
CA TYR A 46 -6.91 -10.50 -1.83
C TYR A 46 -6.46 -9.04 -2.03
N ILE A 47 -6.61 -8.20 -1.01
CA ILE A 47 -6.10 -6.82 -1.04
C ILE A 47 -4.65 -6.82 -0.55
N GLY A 48 -3.74 -6.30 -1.38
CA GLY A 48 -2.29 -6.31 -1.12
C GLY A 48 -1.51 -7.35 -1.94
N PRO A 49 -1.94 -8.63 -2.04
CA PRO A 49 -1.29 -9.59 -2.93
C PRO A 49 -1.34 -9.18 -4.41
N PRO A 50 -0.39 -9.70 -5.25
CA PRO A 50 -0.39 -9.43 -6.68
C PRO A 50 -1.69 -9.87 -7.36
N LEU A 51 -2.36 -8.96 -8.04
CA LEU A 51 -3.68 -9.15 -8.65
C LEU A 51 -3.75 -10.36 -9.63
N ARG A 52 -2.65 -10.64 -10.34
CA ARG A 52 -2.57 -11.80 -11.23
C ARG A 52 -2.76 -13.13 -10.48
N GLY A 53 -2.10 -13.28 -9.33
CA GLY A 53 -2.26 -14.45 -8.46
C GLY A 53 -3.67 -14.55 -7.89
N THR A 54 -4.23 -13.42 -7.46
CA THR A 54 -5.61 -13.32 -7.00
C THR A 54 -6.61 -13.83 -8.06
N LEU A 55 -6.50 -13.32 -9.30
CA LEU A 55 -7.40 -13.73 -10.37
C LEU A 55 -7.20 -15.19 -10.80
N SER A 56 -5.96 -15.68 -10.80
CA SER A 56 -5.67 -17.11 -11.01
C SER A 56 -6.40 -17.99 -9.99
N THR A 57 -6.35 -17.63 -8.72
CA THR A 57 -7.02 -18.34 -7.63
C THR A 57 -8.55 -18.26 -7.76
N LEU A 58 -9.10 -17.08 -7.98
CA LEU A 58 -10.56 -16.86 -8.05
C LEU A 58 -11.20 -17.48 -9.30
N LEU A 59 -10.45 -17.60 -10.39
CA LEU A 59 -10.89 -18.26 -11.64
C LEU A 59 -10.58 -19.76 -11.65
N ASP A 60 -9.89 -20.28 -10.63
CA ASP A 60 -9.38 -21.65 -10.58
C ASP A 60 -8.67 -22.07 -11.88
N THR A 61 -7.74 -21.22 -12.34
CA THR A 61 -7.07 -21.42 -13.61
C THR A 61 -5.60 -21.01 -13.58
N SER A 62 -4.78 -21.70 -14.37
CA SER A 62 -3.42 -21.29 -14.71
C SER A 62 -3.28 -20.82 -16.17
N ASP A 63 -4.40 -20.69 -16.91
CA ASP A 63 -4.38 -20.20 -18.29
C ASP A 63 -4.03 -18.70 -18.34
N PRO A 64 -2.86 -18.35 -18.89
CA PRO A 64 -2.42 -16.96 -18.94
C PRO A 64 -3.37 -16.06 -19.77
N ALA A 65 -4.03 -16.60 -20.80
CA ALA A 65 -4.92 -15.81 -21.67
C ALA A 65 -6.20 -15.41 -20.93
N LEU A 66 -6.77 -16.32 -20.14
CA LEU A 66 -7.95 -16.05 -19.32
C LEU A 66 -7.61 -15.05 -18.20
N ILE A 67 -6.46 -15.23 -17.54
CA ILE A 67 -5.99 -14.31 -16.49
C ILE A 67 -5.77 -12.90 -17.05
N GLU A 68 -5.15 -12.76 -18.24
CA GLU A 68 -4.95 -11.45 -18.88
C GLU A 68 -6.29 -10.81 -19.28
N THR A 69 -7.26 -11.60 -19.72
CA THR A 69 -8.60 -11.09 -20.02
C THR A 69 -9.28 -10.52 -18.76
N ALA A 70 -9.22 -11.26 -17.65
CA ALA A 70 -9.72 -10.80 -16.36
C ALA A 70 -9.02 -9.51 -15.88
N LEU A 71 -7.69 -9.47 -15.97
CA LEU A 71 -6.89 -8.28 -15.67
C LEU A 71 -7.32 -7.08 -16.53
N GLY A 72 -7.61 -7.30 -17.81
CA GLY A 72 -8.11 -6.27 -18.70
C GLY A 72 -9.48 -5.71 -18.25
N HIS A 73 -10.41 -6.57 -17.80
CA HIS A 73 -11.70 -6.14 -17.25
C HIS A 73 -11.53 -5.37 -15.93
N TYR A 74 -10.69 -5.88 -15.03
CA TYR A 74 -10.36 -5.20 -13.77
C TYR A 74 -9.78 -3.80 -14.03
N ARG A 75 -8.71 -3.70 -14.82
CA ARG A 75 -7.99 -2.44 -15.07
C ARG A 75 -8.88 -1.37 -15.69
N ARG A 76 -9.72 -1.73 -16.69
CA ARG A 76 -10.64 -0.76 -17.32
C ARG A 76 -11.58 -0.10 -16.30
N ARG A 77 -12.13 -0.88 -15.37
CA ARG A 77 -12.99 -0.35 -14.31
C ARG A 77 -12.18 0.41 -13.25
N TYR A 78 -11.05 -0.17 -12.86
CA TYR A 78 -10.21 0.40 -11.81
C TYR A 78 -9.71 1.79 -12.20
N ASP A 79 -9.19 1.97 -13.41
CA ASP A 79 -8.62 3.23 -13.88
C ASP A 79 -9.65 4.35 -14.04
N THR A 80 -10.94 4.04 -14.12
CA THR A 80 -12.02 5.02 -14.33
C THR A 80 -12.83 5.30 -13.07
N VAL A 81 -13.16 4.28 -12.30
CA VAL A 81 -14.07 4.35 -11.15
C VAL A 81 -13.41 3.82 -9.88
N GLY A 82 -12.85 2.61 -9.93
CA GLY A 82 -12.40 1.89 -8.74
C GLY A 82 -11.29 2.59 -7.96
N LEU A 83 -10.43 3.38 -8.62
CA LEU A 83 -9.43 4.21 -7.96
C LEU A 83 -10.04 5.16 -6.92
N PHE A 84 -11.27 5.64 -7.18
CA PHE A 84 -11.94 6.68 -6.41
C PHE A 84 -13.05 6.12 -5.50
N GLU A 85 -13.42 4.84 -5.65
CA GLU A 85 -14.20 4.08 -4.68
C GLU A 85 -13.31 3.70 -3.48
N ASN A 86 -12.81 4.72 -2.80
CA ASN A 86 -11.78 4.66 -1.79
C ASN A 86 -12.04 5.78 -0.78
N ARG A 87 -11.47 5.72 0.40
CA ARG A 87 -11.52 6.80 1.40
C ARG A 87 -10.21 6.89 2.16
N VAL A 88 -9.85 8.10 2.55
CA VAL A 88 -8.74 8.30 3.51
C VAL A 88 -9.21 7.82 4.88
N TYR A 89 -8.36 7.08 5.61
CA TYR A 89 -8.68 6.76 7.00
C TYR A 89 -8.81 8.04 7.83
N ASP A 90 -9.74 8.03 8.76
CA ASP A 90 -9.89 9.12 9.72
C ASP A 90 -8.55 9.39 10.40
N GLU A 91 -8.30 10.63 10.79
CA GLU A 91 -7.06 11.05 11.47
C GLU A 91 -5.77 11.05 10.61
N ILE A 92 -5.72 10.39 9.43
CA ILE A 92 -4.54 10.43 8.53
C ILE A 92 -4.20 11.85 8.12
N PRO A 93 -5.14 12.72 7.65
CA PRO A 93 -4.79 14.09 7.28
C PRO A 93 -4.18 14.87 8.44
N ALA A 94 -4.77 14.76 9.64
CA ALA A 94 -4.28 15.44 10.84
C ALA A 94 -2.89 14.95 11.27
N MET A 95 -2.64 13.64 11.16
CA MET A 95 -1.33 13.04 11.44
C MET A 95 -0.27 13.53 10.44
N LEU A 96 -0.56 13.52 9.14
CA LEU A 96 0.37 14.00 8.10
C LEU A 96 0.70 15.47 8.28
N ASP A 97 -0.30 16.32 8.57
CA ASP A 97 -0.09 17.72 8.92
C ASP A 97 0.84 17.90 10.12
N ALA A 98 0.64 17.09 11.15
CA ALA A 98 1.45 17.18 12.36
C ALA A 98 2.91 16.73 12.12
N LEU A 99 3.13 15.67 11.33
CA LEU A 99 4.47 15.22 10.92
C LEU A 99 5.17 16.27 10.06
N ALA A 100 4.46 16.89 9.10
CA ALA A 100 5.00 17.97 8.26
C ALA A 100 5.43 19.18 9.09
N ARG A 101 4.58 19.65 10.02
CA ARG A 101 4.92 20.75 10.95
C ARG A 101 6.14 20.43 11.81
N ARG A 102 6.39 19.17 12.09
CA ARG A 102 7.59 18.72 12.81
C ARG A 102 8.81 18.52 11.91
N GLY A 103 8.66 18.73 10.60
CA GLY A 103 9.76 18.66 9.63
C GLY A 103 10.17 17.24 9.23
N HIS A 104 9.27 16.27 9.33
CA HIS A 104 9.49 14.94 8.72
C HIS A 104 9.34 15.05 7.21
N ALA A 105 10.32 14.51 6.47
CA ALA A 105 10.13 14.20 5.06
C ALA A 105 9.23 12.95 4.95
N MET A 106 8.24 12.99 4.08
CA MET A 106 7.30 11.88 3.88
C MET A 106 7.23 11.52 2.40
N ALA A 107 7.12 10.23 2.11
CA ALA A 107 6.88 9.74 0.75
C ALA A 107 5.95 8.52 0.78
N VAL A 108 5.26 8.28 -0.33
CA VAL A 108 4.52 7.03 -0.53
C VAL A 108 5.44 5.99 -1.15
N ALA A 109 5.43 4.76 -0.64
CA ALA A 109 6.16 3.60 -1.17
C ALA A 109 5.24 2.37 -1.19
N THR A 110 4.64 2.08 -2.35
CA THR A 110 3.55 1.12 -2.50
C THR A 110 3.79 0.11 -3.64
N ALA A 111 3.23 -1.10 -3.52
CA ALA A 111 3.19 -2.07 -4.60
C ALA A 111 2.17 -1.69 -5.71
N LYS A 112 1.28 -0.72 -5.43
CA LYS A 112 0.40 -0.16 -6.46
C LYS A 112 1.22 0.56 -7.54
N THR A 113 0.73 0.60 -8.78
CA THR A 113 1.41 1.34 -9.85
C THR A 113 1.56 2.82 -9.46
N ARG A 114 2.73 3.40 -9.73
CA ARG A 114 3.00 4.81 -9.42
C ARG A 114 1.93 5.74 -10.01
N HIS A 115 1.49 5.46 -11.23
CA HIS A 115 0.42 6.24 -11.87
C HIS A 115 -0.89 6.22 -11.07
N ALA A 116 -1.34 5.04 -10.64
CA ALA A 116 -2.55 4.91 -9.84
C ALA A 116 -2.40 5.54 -8.45
N ALA A 117 -1.27 5.31 -7.77
CA ALA A 117 -0.99 5.88 -6.46
C ALA A 117 -0.97 7.41 -6.50
N THR A 118 -0.33 8.02 -7.52
CA THR A 118 -0.31 9.49 -7.68
C THR A 118 -1.72 10.05 -7.84
N ARG A 119 -2.56 9.44 -8.68
CA ARG A 119 -3.95 9.88 -8.88
C ARG A 119 -4.79 9.80 -7.61
N ILE A 120 -4.61 8.75 -6.80
CA ILE A 120 -5.30 8.61 -5.50
C ILE A 120 -4.86 9.73 -4.55
N VAL A 121 -3.56 9.92 -4.37
CA VAL A 121 -2.98 10.92 -3.47
C VAL A 121 -3.42 12.34 -3.86
N GLU A 122 -3.48 12.63 -5.17
CA GLU A 122 -3.98 13.91 -5.70
C GLU A 122 -5.48 14.08 -5.47
N HIS A 123 -6.28 13.05 -5.80
CA HIS A 123 -7.75 13.09 -5.67
C HIS A 123 -8.19 13.37 -4.23
N PHE A 124 -7.52 12.77 -3.26
CA PHE A 124 -7.86 12.93 -1.85
C PHE A 124 -7.14 14.12 -1.17
N GLY A 125 -6.44 14.96 -1.94
CA GLY A 125 -5.80 16.18 -1.43
C GLY A 125 -4.58 15.91 -0.54
N LEU A 126 -3.99 14.71 -0.61
CA LEU A 126 -2.84 14.32 0.21
C LEU A 126 -1.49 14.68 -0.42
N ALA A 127 -1.46 15.05 -1.71
CA ALA A 127 -0.22 15.25 -2.48
C ALA A 127 0.74 16.25 -1.83
N GLY A 128 0.24 17.30 -1.20
CA GLY A 128 1.04 18.35 -0.56
C GLY A 128 1.86 17.88 0.65
N HIS A 129 1.57 16.70 1.20
CA HIS A 129 2.31 16.14 2.34
C HIS A 129 3.54 15.32 1.91
N PHE A 130 3.58 14.85 0.67
CA PHE A 130 4.61 13.91 0.22
C PHE A 130 5.62 14.58 -0.72
N THR A 131 6.89 14.30 -0.47
CA THR A 131 7.97 14.72 -1.36
C THR A 131 7.98 13.95 -2.69
N ALA A 132 7.47 12.72 -2.67
CA ALA A 132 7.34 11.85 -3.84
C ALA A 132 6.35 10.70 -3.60
N VAL A 133 5.88 10.11 -4.71
CA VAL A 133 5.10 8.87 -4.74
C VAL A 133 5.90 7.83 -5.54
N TYR A 134 6.30 6.76 -4.87
CA TYR A 134 7.01 5.62 -5.44
C TYR A 134 6.08 4.42 -5.50
N GLY A 135 6.12 3.70 -6.60
CA GLY A 135 5.27 2.54 -6.82
C GLY A 135 5.73 1.71 -8.01
N ALA A 136 5.02 0.62 -8.29
CA ALA A 136 5.31 -0.25 -9.41
C ALA A 136 5.32 0.52 -10.74
N GLU A 137 6.20 0.09 -11.65
CA GLU A 137 6.35 0.67 -12.98
C GLU A 137 5.87 -0.31 -14.07
N PRO A 138 5.61 0.18 -15.29
CA PRO A 138 5.27 -0.68 -16.42
C PRO A 138 6.32 -1.77 -16.63
N GLY A 139 5.86 -2.98 -16.97
CA GLY A 139 6.75 -4.14 -17.18
C GLY A 139 7.09 -4.90 -15.91
N GLY A 140 6.44 -4.59 -14.78
CA GLY A 140 6.61 -5.34 -13.52
C GLY A 140 7.79 -4.89 -12.67
N ARG A 141 8.47 -3.81 -13.06
CA ARG A 141 9.52 -3.24 -12.24
C ARG A 141 8.91 -2.67 -10.96
N PHE A 142 9.48 -3.08 -9.82
CA PHE A 142 9.02 -2.68 -8.47
C PHE A 142 7.63 -3.20 -8.08
N ASP A 143 7.14 -4.29 -8.69
CA ASP A 143 5.94 -5.00 -8.22
C ASP A 143 6.16 -5.56 -6.80
N ALA A 144 7.40 -5.94 -6.49
CA ALA A 144 7.81 -6.29 -5.13
C ALA A 144 8.34 -5.07 -4.38
N LYS A 145 7.78 -4.78 -3.22
CA LYS A 145 8.21 -3.64 -2.37
C LYS A 145 9.66 -3.76 -1.93
N ILE A 146 10.20 -4.99 -1.82
CA ILE A 146 11.62 -5.24 -1.52
C ILE A 146 12.51 -4.54 -2.54
N ASP A 147 12.23 -4.73 -3.82
CA ASP A 147 13.04 -4.18 -4.92
C ASP A 147 12.87 -2.65 -5.02
N LEU A 148 11.66 -2.16 -4.73
CA LEU A 148 11.41 -0.72 -4.67
C LEU A 148 12.27 -0.06 -3.59
N LEU A 149 12.26 -0.58 -2.37
CA LEU A 149 13.03 -0.01 -1.26
C LEU A 149 14.54 -0.12 -1.50
N ALA A 150 15.01 -1.25 -2.04
CA ALA A 150 16.41 -1.42 -2.44
C ALA A 150 16.83 -0.33 -3.44
N HIS A 151 16.01 -0.10 -4.47
CA HIS A 151 16.28 0.93 -5.48
C HIS A 151 16.33 2.34 -4.86
N LEU A 152 15.45 2.68 -3.92
CA LEU A 152 15.45 4.00 -3.26
C LEU A 152 16.73 4.23 -2.44
N ILE A 153 17.28 3.17 -1.84
CA ILE A 153 18.55 3.22 -1.11
C ILE A 153 19.73 3.34 -2.10
N GLU A 154 19.79 2.47 -3.10
CA GLU A 154 20.88 2.43 -4.09
C GLU A 154 20.99 3.76 -4.88
N SER A 155 19.85 4.38 -5.19
CA SER A 155 19.81 5.68 -5.88
C SER A 155 20.06 6.88 -4.96
N GLY A 156 20.28 6.66 -3.66
CA GLY A 156 20.56 7.72 -2.70
C GLY A 156 19.35 8.59 -2.34
N VAL A 157 18.14 8.17 -2.70
CA VAL A 157 16.88 8.88 -2.37
C VAL A 157 16.62 8.84 -0.87
N ILE A 158 16.87 7.67 -0.25
CA ILE A 158 16.78 7.48 1.20
C ILE A 158 18.05 6.82 1.73
N ARG A 159 18.26 6.95 3.04
CA ARG A 159 19.24 6.16 3.79
C ARG A 159 18.48 5.24 4.72
N ALA A 160 18.78 3.93 4.69
CA ALA A 160 18.05 2.92 5.45
C ALA A 160 17.96 3.26 6.94
N GLU A 161 19.07 3.66 7.55
CA GLU A 161 19.17 4.02 8.97
C GLU A 161 18.46 5.32 9.35
N GLN A 162 18.02 6.10 8.36
CA GLN A 162 17.30 7.36 8.49
C GLN A 162 15.90 7.30 7.87
N ALA A 163 15.39 6.10 7.62
CA ALA A 163 14.07 5.87 7.08
C ALA A 163 13.25 4.97 8.01
N VAL A 164 11.93 5.11 7.91
CA VAL A 164 10.96 4.26 8.58
C VAL A 164 9.91 3.87 7.54
N MET A 165 9.58 2.58 7.43
CA MET A 165 8.47 2.09 6.60
C MET A 165 7.25 1.84 7.46
N VAL A 166 6.13 2.44 7.10
CA VAL A 166 4.82 2.25 7.72
C VAL A 166 3.92 1.49 6.76
N GLY A 167 3.40 0.36 7.18
CA GLY A 167 2.50 -0.46 6.35
C GLY A 167 1.65 -1.39 7.17
N ASP A 168 0.61 -1.93 6.57
CA ASP A 168 -0.39 -2.77 7.22
C ASP A 168 -0.31 -4.25 6.86
N ARG A 169 0.64 -4.65 5.99
CA ARG A 169 0.84 -6.05 5.58
C ARG A 169 2.24 -6.57 5.92
N ALA A 170 2.34 -7.87 6.06
CA ALA A 170 3.64 -8.55 6.25
C ALA A 170 4.66 -8.18 5.18
N SER A 171 4.23 -7.96 3.93
CA SER A 171 5.09 -7.56 2.83
C SER A 171 5.83 -6.24 3.07
N ASP A 172 5.21 -5.29 3.78
CA ASP A 172 5.82 -4.01 4.15
C ASP A 172 6.94 -4.20 5.15
N ILE A 173 6.64 -4.99 6.17
CA ILE A 173 7.57 -5.30 7.25
C ILE A 173 8.78 -6.09 6.74
N VAL A 174 8.53 -7.13 5.94
CA VAL A 174 9.58 -7.96 5.34
C VAL A 174 10.46 -7.14 4.41
N ALA A 175 9.85 -6.29 3.56
CA ALA A 175 10.60 -5.42 2.65
C ALA A 175 11.48 -4.43 3.41
N ALA A 176 10.97 -3.82 4.48
CA ALA A 176 11.73 -2.92 5.33
C ALA A 176 12.93 -3.64 5.97
N LYS A 177 12.70 -4.81 6.59
CA LYS A 177 13.73 -5.60 7.28
C LYS A 177 14.86 -6.04 6.34
N ILE A 178 14.52 -6.56 5.16
CA ILE A 178 15.52 -6.99 4.17
C ILE A 178 16.43 -5.82 3.76
N ASN A 179 15.86 -4.61 3.70
CA ASN A 179 16.56 -3.39 3.31
C ASN A 179 17.16 -2.61 4.50
N GLY A 180 17.14 -3.16 5.72
CA GLY A 180 17.69 -2.49 6.90
C GLY A 180 16.93 -1.23 7.33
N ILE A 181 15.69 -1.07 6.90
CA ILE A 181 14.79 0.03 7.26
C ILE A 181 13.97 -0.37 8.48
N ARG A 182 13.81 0.53 9.43
CA ARG A 182 12.92 0.33 10.58
C ARG A 182 11.48 0.23 10.12
N SER A 183 10.73 -0.74 10.66
CA SER A 183 9.36 -1.04 10.27
C SER A 183 8.35 -0.68 11.35
N ILE A 184 7.22 -0.11 10.96
CA ILE A 184 6.06 0.16 11.83
C ILE A 184 4.84 -0.49 11.21
N GLY A 185 4.22 -1.39 11.94
CA GLY A 185 2.98 -2.04 11.54
C GLY A 185 1.77 -1.20 11.90
N ALA A 186 0.93 -0.92 10.91
CA ALA A 186 -0.34 -0.20 11.04
C ALA A 186 -1.48 -1.20 11.29
N LEU A 187 -1.96 -1.31 12.53
CA LEU A 187 -2.98 -2.30 12.93
C LEU A 187 -4.42 -1.91 12.51
N TRP A 188 -4.62 -0.71 11.96
CA TRP A 188 -5.92 -0.27 11.44
C TRP A 188 -6.22 -0.69 9.99
N GLY A 189 -5.25 -1.35 9.34
CA GLY A 189 -5.33 -1.76 7.94
C GLY A 189 -5.94 -3.15 7.71
N TYR A 190 -5.48 -3.84 6.67
CA TYR A 190 -6.02 -5.13 6.22
C TYR A 190 -5.26 -6.34 6.76
N GLY A 191 -4.15 -6.14 7.47
CA GLY A 191 -3.35 -7.23 8.01
C GLY A 191 -4.16 -8.12 8.95
N GLU A 192 -3.98 -9.44 8.82
CA GLU A 192 -4.59 -10.41 9.73
C GLU A 192 -4.07 -10.26 11.17
N PRO A 193 -4.88 -10.63 12.17
CA PRO A 193 -4.41 -10.58 13.55
C PRO A 193 -3.08 -11.33 13.75
N GLY A 194 -2.07 -10.62 14.23
CA GLY A 194 -0.72 -11.16 14.44
C GLY A 194 0.19 -11.20 13.20
N GLU A 195 -0.29 -10.89 12.00
CA GLU A 195 0.50 -10.89 10.74
C GLU A 195 1.75 -10.03 10.87
N LEU A 196 1.57 -8.78 11.29
CA LEU A 196 2.66 -7.81 11.39
C LEU A 196 3.68 -8.18 12.48
N ALA A 197 3.21 -8.71 13.61
CA ALA A 197 4.07 -9.20 14.66
C ALA A 197 4.88 -10.43 14.21
N ALA A 198 4.24 -11.39 13.53
CA ALA A 198 4.89 -12.56 12.97
C ALA A 198 5.93 -12.20 11.89
N ALA A 199 5.67 -11.17 11.09
CA ALA A 199 6.64 -10.61 10.14
C ALA A 199 7.81 -9.90 10.84
N GLY A 200 7.69 -9.62 12.14
CA GLY A 200 8.71 -9.00 12.98
C GLY A 200 8.78 -7.49 12.84
N ALA A 201 7.63 -6.82 12.83
CA ALA A 201 7.55 -5.37 12.91
C ALA A 201 8.28 -4.86 14.16
N ASP A 202 9.09 -3.80 14.01
CA ASP A 202 9.84 -3.21 15.12
C ASP A 202 8.90 -2.49 16.10
N VAL A 203 7.78 -1.98 15.61
CA VAL A 203 6.73 -1.30 16.38
C VAL A 203 5.37 -1.63 15.76
N LEU A 204 4.35 -1.74 16.62
CA LEU A 204 2.96 -1.84 16.21
C LEU A 204 2.18 -0.63 16.72
N CYS A 205 1.42 0.01 15.85
CA CYS A 205 0.57 1.14 16.19
C CYS A 205 -0.90 0.80 15.89
N GLU A 206 -1.77 0.99 16.86
CA GLU A 206 -3.20 0.68 16.74
C GLU A 206 -3.96 1.75 15.93
N THR A 207 -3.47 2.98 15.94
CA THR A 207 -4.16 4.13 15.32
C THR A 207 -3.15 5.12 14.72
N PRO A 208 -3.55 5.98 13.77
CA PRO A 208 -2.71 7.05 13.27
C PRO A 208 -2.19 8.01 14.36
N PRO A 209 -2.97 8.41 15.39
CA PRO A 209 -2.43 9.17 16.53
C PRO A 209 -1.33 8.45 17.30
N ALA A 210 -1.45 7.14 17.52
CA ALA A 210 -0.40 6.36 18.19
C ALA A 210 0.91 6.33 17.37
N LEU A 211 0.80 6.27 16.04
CA LEU A 211 1.94 6.41 15.13
C LEU A 211 2.58 7.81 15.24
N LEU A 212 1.77 8.87 15.25
CA LEU A 212 2.26 10.24 15.41
C LEU A 212 3.02 10.38 16.73
N ASP A 213 2.45 9.92 17.83
CA ASP A 213 3.08 9.97 19.15
C ASP A 213 4.42 9.23 19.17
N PHE A 214 4.47 8.05 18.52
CA PHE A 214 5.70 7.28 18.42
C PHE A 214 6.79 8.01 17.65
N LEU A 215 6.47 8.55 16.46
CA LEU A 215 7.43 9.24 15.59
C LEU A 215 7.91 10.59 16.15
N THR A 216 7.19 11.15 17.12
CA THR A 216 7.46 12.46 17.68
C THR A 216 7.97 12.46 19.12
N ARG A 217 8.17 11.27 19.71
CA ARG A 217 8.89 11.13 20.97
C ARG A 217 10.37 11.49 20.78
N ASP A 218 10.85 12.44 21.56
CA ASP A 218 12.26 12.90 21.60
C ASP A 218 13.21 11.80 22.10
#